data_76e6645f94b58f839b4cd4f943914a6a
#
_entry.id   76e6645f94b58f839b4cd4f943914a6a
#
_cell.length_a   1.000
_cell.length_b   1.000
_cell.length_c   1.000
_cell.angle_alpha   90.00
_cell.angle_beta   90.00
_cell.angle_gamma   90.00
#
_symmetry.space_group_name_H-M   'P 1'
#
loop_
_entity.id
_entity.type
_entity.pdbx_description
1 polymer ?
#
loop_
_entity_poly.entity_id
_entity_poly.type
_entity_poly.pdbx_seq_one_letter_code
_entity_poly.pdbx_strand_id
1 'polypeptide(L)'
;TPAMMSKIGKHGKVLGPKGLMPNPKLGTVATDIAKAVKDIKTGLIEIRNDKDGNLAATIGRKSFTNEKLLENYNYFIDSVKKEKPETIKGEFIKNTFITSSMGISYKVGAK
;
A
#
# COMPACT_ATOMS: atom_id res chain seq x y z
N THR A 1 15.30 5.22 -11.91
CA THR A 1 16.48 4.33 -12.00
C THR A 1 17.45 4.60 -10.86
N PRO A 2 18.24 3.59 -10.41
CA PRO A 2 19.22 3.77 -9.32
C PRO A 2 20.19 4.93 -9.56
N ALA A 3 20.65 5.12 -10.81
CA ALA A 3 21.56 6.20 -11.19
C ALA A 3 20.99 7.61 -10.94
N MET A 4 19.67 7.78 -10.93
CA MET A 4 19.03 9.07 -10.67
C MET A 4 18.79 9.35 -9.19
N MET A 5 19.00 8.36 -8.31
CA MET A 5 18.76 8.51 -6.87
C MET A 5 19.67 9.57 -6.23
N SER A 6 20.91 9.70 -6.71
CA SER A 6 21.84 10.73 -6.24
C SER A 6 21.34 12.16 -6.53
N LYS A 7 20.67 12.35 -7.67
CA LYS A 7 20.07 13.64 -8.04
C LYS A 7 18.80 13.92 -7.24
N ILE A 8 17.96 12.90 -7.06
CA ILE A 8 16.70 13.00 -6.29
C ILE A 8 16.97 13.19 -4.80
N GLY A 9 18.07 12.64 -4.27
CA GLY A 9 18.47 12.80 -2.87
C GLY A 9 18.57 14.26 -2.42
N LYS A 10 18.97 15.17 -3.31
CA LYS A 10 19.01 16.60 -3.03
C LYS A 10 17.62 17.21 -2.73
N HIS A 11 16.57 16.60 -3.26
CA HIS A 11 15.17 17.00 -3.05
C HIS A 11 14.47 16.18 -1.95
N GLY A 12 15.20 15.35 -1.21
CA GLY A 12 14.66 14.49 -0.16
C GLY A 12 13.91 15.23 0.93
N LYS A 13 14.32 16.47 1.27
CA LYS A 13 13.64 17.33 2.23
C LYS A 13 12.20 17.69 1.81
N VAL A 14 11.92 17.73 0.51
CA VAL A 14 10.59 18.06 -0.03
C VAL A 14 9.79 16.79 -0.32
N LEU A 15 10.45 15.77 -0.88
CA LEU A 15 9.80 14.53 -1.31
C LEU A 15 9.53 13.58 -0.13
N GLY A 16 10.38 13.58 0.90
CA GLY A 16 10.23 12.71 2.08
C GLY A 16 8.92 12.95 2.82
N PRO A 17 8.63 14.19 3.29
CA PRO A 17 7.38 14.47 4.02
C PRO A 17 6.11 14.20 3.21
N LYS A 18 6.18 14.34 1.87
CA LYS A 18 5.06 14.08 0.96
C LYS A 18 4.88 12.60 0.64
N GLY A 19 5.77 11.73 1.13
CA GLY A 19 5.72 10.30 0.82
C GLY A 19 6.07 9.95 -0.64
N LEU A 20 6.66 10.88 -1.39
CA LEU A 20 7.00 10.70 -2.80
C LEU A 20 8.44 10.23 -3.04
N MET A 21 9.19 9.96 -1.97
CA MET A 21 10.58 9.50 -2.08
C MET A 21 10.63 8.08 -2.62
N PRO A 22 11.35 7.82 -3.73
CA PRO A 22 11.49 6.47 -4.27
C PRO A 22 12.18 5.54 -3.27
N ASN A 23 11.69 4.31 -3.14
CA ASN A 23 12.26 3.31 -2.25
C ASN A 23 12.50 1.99 -3.02
N PRO A 24 13.75 1.46 -3.00
CA PRO A 24 14.06 0.19 -3.65
C PRO A 24 13.25 -0.99 -3.10
N LYS A 25 12.99 -1.02 -1.79
CA LYS A 25 12.21 -2.09 -1.14
C LYS A 25 10.76 -2.15 -1.63
N LEU A 26 10.21 -1.03 -2.05
CA LEU A 26 8.83 -0.92 -2.54
C LEU A 26 8.74 -1.05 -4.07
N GLY A 27 9.85 -1.38 -4.74
CA GLY A 27 9.89 -1.55 -6.20
C GLY A 27 9.75 -0.25 -7.00
N THR A 28 9.77 0.92 -6.34
CA THR A 28 9.69 2.22 -7.02
C THR A 28 11.03 2.66 -7.62
N VAL A 29 12.11 1.95 -7.32
CA VAL A 29 13.41 2.08 -7.97
C VAL A 29 13.68 0.81 -8.75
N ALA A 30 13.59 0.86 -10.06
CA ALA A 30 13.78 -0.28 -10.94
C ALA A 30 14.85 -0.03 -11.99
N THR A 31 15.53 -1.08 -12.41
CA THR A 31 16.45 -1.07 -13.56
C THR A 31 15.67 -1.17 -14.86
N ASP A 32 14.61 -1.97 -14.90
CA ASP A 32 13.70 -2.09 -16.03
C ASP A 32 12.48 -1.18 -15.84
N ILE A 33 12.50 -0.06 -16.54
CA ILE A 33 11.46 0.97 -16.49
C ILE A 33 10.17 0.47 -17.16
N ALA A 34 10.26 -0.31 -18.24
CA ALA A 34 9.10 -0.75 -18.99
C ALA A 34 8.22 -1.70 -18.14
N LYS A 35 8.86 -2.61 -17.41
CA LYS A 35 8.19 -3.52 -16.48
C LYS A 35 7.57 -2.74 -15.32
N ALA A 36 8.34 -1.86 -14.67
CA ALA A 36 7.85 -1.07 -13.55
C ALA A 36 6.64 -0.19 -13.93
N VAL A 37 6.64 0.42 -15.11
CA VAL A 37 5.50 1.20 -15.60
C VAL A 37 4.27 0.30 -15.84
N LYS A 38 4.44 -0.91 -16.37
CA LYS A 38 3.34 -1.87 -16.50
C LYS A 38 2.75 -2.23 -15.14
N ASP A 39 3.59 -2.57 -14.16
CA ASP A 39 3.17 -2.98 -12.81
C ASP A 39 2.40 -1.84 -12.11
N ILE A 40 2.86 -0.59 -12.24
CA ILE A 40 2.16 0.58 -11.70
C ILE A 40 0.80 0.79 -12.40
N LYS A 41 0.73 0.63 -13.71
CA LYS A 41 -0.53 0.76 -14.47
C LYS A 41 -1.53 -0.35 -14.15
N THR A 42 -1.08 -1.54 -13.82
CA THR A 42 -1.95 -2.65 -13.38
C THR A 42 -2.48 -2.48 -11.97
N GLY A 43 -1.98 -1.51 -11.20
CA GLY A 43 -2.55 -1.16 -9.91
C GLY A 43 -1.67 -1.51 -8.71
N LEU A 44 -0.34 -1.47 -8.88
CA LEU A 44 0.56 -1.59 -7.73
C LEU A 44 0.28 -0.48 -6.73
N ILE A 45 -0.06 -0.87 -5.50
CA ILE A 45 -0.38 0.06 -4.42
C ILE A 45 0.72 -0.05 -3.36
N GLU A 46 1.26 1.09 -2.98
CA GLU A 46 2.19 1.20 -1.86
C GLU A 46 1.39 1.35 -0.56
N ILE A 47 1.65 0.46 0.39
CA ILE A 47 1.02 0.49 1.71
C ILE A 47 2.02 1.05 2.71
N ARG A 48 1.61 2.06 3.45
CA ARG A 48 2.39 2.64 4.55
C ARG A 48 1.51 2.73 5.79
N ASN A 49 2.11 2.42 6.93
CA ASN A 49 1.49 2.69 8.22
C ASN A 49 1.70 4.16 8.61
N ASP A 50 0.74 4.71 9.31
CA ASP A 50 0.88 6.00 9.97
C ASP A 50 1.59 5.87 11.34
N LYS A 51 1.71 6.99 12.06
CA LYS A 51 2.36 7.04 13.38
C LYS A 51 1.61 6.24 14.45
N ASP A 52 0.32 6.05 14.25
CA ASP A 52 -0.57 5.35 15.18
C ASP A 52 -0.71 3.86 14.83
N GLY A 53 -0.01 3.40 13.79
CA GLY A 53 -0.04 2.01 13.34
C GLY A 53 -1.26 1.66 12.48
N ASN A 54 -2.00 2.66 11.97
CA ASN A 54 -3.09 2.41 11.04
C ASN A 54 -2.55 2.21 9.62
N LEU A 55 -3.21 1.34 8.87
CA LEU A 55 -2.95 1.11 7.45
C LEU A 55 -4.15 1.58 6.64
N ALA A 56 -3.89 2.27 5.55
CA ALA A 56 -4.92 2.65 4.59
C ALA A 56 -4.46 2.32 3.17
N ALA A 57 -5.33 1.65 2.42
CA ALA A 57 -5.06 1.30 1.03
C ALA A 57 -6.35 1.30 0.20
N THR A 58 -6.23 1.63 -1.06
CA THR A 58 -7.34 1.56 -2.00
C THR A 58 -7.43 0.15 -2.57
N ILE A 59 -8.50 -0.58 -2.26
CA ILE A 59 -8.71 -1.96 -2.75
C ILE A 59 -9.35 -2.02 -4.13
N GLY A 60 -9.88 -0.91 -4.63
CA GLY A 60 -10.48 -0.88 -5.96
C GLY A 60 -11.23 0.41 -6.26
N ARG A 61 -11.95 0.40 -7.36
CA ARG A 61 -12.75 1.53 -7.86
C ARG A 61 -14.22 1.09 -7.98
N LYS A 62 -15.13 2.05 -8.04
CA LYS A 62 -16.58 1.82 -8.24
C LYS A 62 -16.91 0.96 -9.47
N SER A 63 -16.04 1.00 -10.49
CA SER A 63 -16.19 0.21 -11.72
C SER A 63 -15.83 -1.28 -11.57
N PHE A 64 -15.28 -1.68 -10.43
CA PHE A 64 -14.90 -3.08 -10.19
C PHE A 64 -16.12 -3.88 -9.77
N THR A 65 -16.15 -5.16 -10.16
CA THR A 65 -17.17 -6.11 -9.69
C THR A 65 -16.93 -6.44 -8.21
N ASN A 66 -17.98 -6.83 -7.51
CA ASN A 66 -17.90 -7.19 -6.09
C ASN A 66 -16.90 -8.33 -5.83
N GLU A 67 -16.84 -9.30 -6.75
CA GLU A 67 -15.89 -10.43 -6.68
C GLU A 67 -14.45 -9.97 -6.69
N LYS A 68 -14.08 -9.07 -7.60
CA LYS A 68 -12.74 -8.50 -7.69
C LYS A 68 -12.37 -7.66 -6.47
N LEU A 69 -13.33 -6.92 -5.92
CA LEU A 69 -13.12 -6.16 -4.69
C LEU A 69 -12.86 -7.08 -3.50
N LEU A 70 -13.60 -8.19 -3.41
CA LEU A 70 -13.44 -9.18 -2.35
C LEU A 70 -12.10 -9.93 -2.47
N GLU A 71 -11.70 -10.27 -3.68
CA GLU A 71 -10.39 -10.89 -3.96
C GLU A 71 -9.25 -9.95 -3.55
N ASN A 72 -9.31 -8.68 -3.96
CA ASN A 72 -8.33 -7.67 -3.59
C ASN A 72 -8.27 -7.45 -2.07
N TYR A 73 -9.42 -7.43 -1.41
CA TYR A 73 -9.51 -7.32 0.03
C TYR A 73 -8.83 -8.49 0.74
N ASN A 74 -9.13 -9.71 0.33
CA ASN A 74 -8.53 -10.92 0.92
C ASN A 74 -7.00 -10.92 0.70
N TYR A 75 -6.56 -10.60 -0.52
CA TYR A 75 -5.14 -10.50 -0.83
C TYR A 75 -4.43 -9.44 0.04
N PHE A 76 -5.07 -8.30 0.26
CA PHE A 76 -4.55 -7.25 1.13
C PHE A 76 -4.39 -7.73 2.57
N ILE A 77 -5.43 -8.33 3.14
CA ILE A 77 -5.40 -8.87 4.51
C ILE A 77 -4.34 -9.95 4.68
N ASP A 78 -4.23 -10.86 3.71
CA ASP A 78 -3.22 -11.93 3.75
C ASP A 78 -1.80 -11.38 3.63
N SER A 79 -1.58 -10.36 2.81
CA SER A 79 -0.30 -9.68 2.70
C SER A 79 0.10 -9.01 4.02
N VAL A 80 -0.84 -8.32 4.67
CA VAL A 80 -0.62 -7.69 5.98
C VAL A 80 -0.35 -8.73 7.06
N LYS A 81 -1.06 -9.88 7.04
CA LYS A 81 -0.81 -10.99 7.97
C LYS A 81 0.57 -11.61 7.79
N LYS A 82 1.07 -11.74 6.55
CA LYS A 82 2.41 -12.25 6.25
C LYS A 82 3.53 -11.34 6.77
N GLU A 83 3.31 -10.04 6.75
CA GLU A 83 4.27 -9.04 7.25
C GLU A 83 4.23 -8.87 8.78
N LYS A 84 3.41 -9.68 9.49
CA LYS A 84 3.33 -9.64 10.95
C LYS A 84 4.68 -9.98 11.57
N PRO A 85 5.29 -9.09 12.39
CA PRO A 85 6.51 -9.41 13.13
C PRO A 85 6.25 -10.50 14.17
N GLU A 86 7.19 -11.42 14.34
CA GLU A 86 7.09 -12.50 15.34
C GLU A 86 7.02 -11.99 16.79
N THR A 87 7.47 -10.76 17.00
CA THR A 87 7.47 -10.11 18.33
C THR A 87 6.08 -9.74 18.83
N ILE A 88 5.06 -9.67 17.94
CA ILE A 88 3.71 -9.29 18.31
C ILE A 88 2.93 -10.53 18.78
N LYS A 89 2.68 -10.58 20.10
CA LYS A 89 1.79 -11.56 20.71
C LYS A 89 0.36 -11.02 20.74
N GLY A 90 -0.61 -11.78 20.20
CA GLY A 90 -2.02 -11.41 20.15
C GLY A 90 -2.55 -11.00 18.78
N GLU A 91 -3.71 -10.34 18.79
CA GLU A 91 -4.36 -9.87 17.55
C GLU A 91 -3.55 -8.75 16.89
N PHE A 92 -3.10 -9.01 15.67
CA PHE A 92 -2.36 -8.04 14.86
C PHE A 92 -3.29 -7.01 14.23
N ILE A 93 -4.42 -7.48 13.68
CA ILE A 93 -5.44 -6.62 13.07
C ILE A 93 -6.60 -6.48 14.07
N LYS A 94 -6.70 -5.34 14.73
CA LYS A 94 -7.76 -5.08 15.73
C LYS A 94 -9.09 -4.77 15.09
N ASN A 95 -9.11 -3.88 14.12
CA ASN A 95 -10.31 -3.43 13.43
C ASN A 95 -10.02 -3.20 11.96
N THR A 96 -10.98 -3.57 11.13
CA THR A 96 -10.94 -3.29 9.69
C THR A 96 -12.20 -2.55 9.30
N PHE A 97 -12.04 -1.49 8.52
CA PHE A 97 -13.14 -0.68 8.02
C PHE A 97 -13.01 -0.56 6.50
N ILE A 98 -14.14 -0.62 5.82
CA ILE A 98 -14.24 -0.34 4.38
C ILE A 98 -15.12 0.89 4.20
N THR A 99 -14.66 1.83 3.39
CA THR A 99 -15.37 3.05 3.08
C THR A 99 -15.19 3.44 1.62
N SER A 100 -16.15 4.11 1.03
CA SER A 100 -15.94 4.86 -0.22
C SER A 100 -15.44 6.26 0.09
N SER A 101 -14.88 6.96 -0.90
CA SER A 101 -14.26 8.29 -0.72
C SER A 101 -15.17 9.33 -0.06
N MET A 102 -16.49 9.22 -0.30
CA MET A 102 -17.50 10.14 0.25
C MET A 102 -18.61 9.39 1.00
N GLY A 103 -18.39 8.13 1.34
CA GLY A 103 -19.41 7.28 1.96
C GLY A 103 -19.17 7.04 3.44
N ILE A 104 -20.11 6.30 4.03
CA ILE A 104 -20.04 5.85 5.41
C ILE A 104 -19.01 4.73 5.54
N SER A 105 -18.34 4.68 6.67
CA SER A 105 -17.39 3.63 7.01
C SER A 105 -18.11 2.43 7.63
N TYR A 106 -17.88 1.24 7.08
CA TYR A 106 -18.44 -0.01 7.57
C TYR A 106 -17.35 -0.85 8.23
N LYS A 107 -17.62 -1.31 9.45
CA LYS A 107 -16.73 -2.24 10.13
C LYS A 107 -16.85 -3.62 9.52
N VAL A 108 -15.74 -4.21 9.14
CA VAL A 108 -15.65 -5.57 8.61
C VAL A 108 -14.95 -6.44 9.63
N GLY A 109 -15.53 -7.62 9.92
CA GLY A 109 -14.88 -8.59 10.80
C GLY A 109 -13.60 -9.11 10.15
N ALA A 110 -12.46 -8.88 10.78
CA ALA A 110 -11.24 -9.59 10.43
C ALA A 110 -11.34 -10.98 11.06
N LYS A 111 -11.73 -11.99 10.28
CA LYS A 111 -11.55 -13.40 10.65
C LYS A 111 -10.17 -13.89 10.24
#